data_e5c6ed83dc2dd6b5064fedaec4c6bff1
#
_entry.id   e5c6ed83dc2dd6b5064fedaec4c6bff1
#
_cell.length_a   1.000
_cell.length_b   1.000
_cell.length_c   1.000
_cell.angle_alpha   90.00
_cell.angle_beta   90.00
_cell.angle_gamma   90.00
#
_symmetry.space_group_name_H-M   'P 1'
#
loop_
_entity.id
_entity.type
_entity.pdbx_description
1 polymer ?
#
loop_
_entity_poly.entity_id
_entity_poly.type
_entity_poly.pdbx_seq_one_letter_code
_entity_poly.pdbx_strand_id
1 'polypeptide(L)'
;KLLPLLRFAKGGKNLLVTDNFAKIYLIDTSNGKLIWEKDHKISLISQIKVDGDKFYVLDANNIFSCFSLVDGNQIWEFKTEKKLINSQKQTSVVINKESVIFNNTRGEIISLDKLNGNLNWITPTIEYGESFQSFLVKNSDLVLNKNSVYFSNNKNSFFSLDVNLGF
;
A
#
# COMPACT_ATOMS: atom_id res chain seq x y z
N LYS A 1 27.62 2.02 -5.42
CA LYS A 1 26.92 1.94 -4.12
C LYS A 1 25.47 2.37 -4.37
N LEU A 2 24.52 1.46 -4.26
CA LEU A 2 23.09 1.77 -4.37
C LEU A 2 22.71 2.67 -3.19
N LEU A 3 22.14 3.84 -3.50
CA LEU A 3 21.60 4.72 -2.47
C LEU A 3 20.25 4.18 -1.99
N PRO A 4 19.95 4.27 -0.68
CA PRO A 4 18.65 3.89 -0.17
C PRO A 4 17.56 4.83 -0.73
N LEU A 5 16.47 4.25 -1.23
CA LEU A 5 15.25 4.98 -1.54
C LEU A 5 14.37 4.98 -0.29
N LEU A 6 14.18 6.15 0.30
CA LEU A 6 13.43 6.30 1.54
C LEU A 6 11.99 6.74 1.26
N ARG A 7 11.06 6.19 2.02
CA ARG A 7 9.65 6.63 2.07
C ARG A 7 9.29 7.01 3.49
N PHE A 8 8.43 7.98 3.63
CA PHE A 8 8.11 8.60 4.90
C PHE A 8 6.62 8.67 5.12
N ALA A 9 6.19 8.49 6.37
CA ALA A 9 4.84 8.78 6.82
C ALA A 9 4.87 9.34 8.25
N LYS A 10 4.03 10.34 8.52
CA LYS A 10 3.91 10.93 9.85
C LYS A 10 2.82 10.21 10.63
N GLY A 11 3.14 9.78 11.84
CA GLY A 11 2.21 9.18 12.81
C GLY A 11 2.27 9.94 14.15
N GLY A 12 1.38 10.91 14.34
CA GLY A 12 1.39 11.77 15.52
C GLY A 12 2.71 12.54 15.65
N LYS A 13 3.45 12.31 16.74
CA LYS A 13 4.79 12.87 17.01
C LYS A 13 5.94 12.02 16.44
N ASN A 14 5.63 10.96 15.72
CA ASN A 14 6.63 10.03 15.21
C ASN A 14 6.70 10.11 13.68
N LEU A 15 7.86 9.80 13.13
CA LEU A 15 8.13 9.64 11.71
C LEU A 15 8.42 8.17 11.43
N LEU A 16 7.57 7.55 10.63
CA LEU A 16 7.81 6.21 10.11
C LEU A 16 8.61 6.31 8.81
N VAL A 17 9.68 5.57 8.71
CA VAL A 17 10.58 5.56 7.55
C VAL A 17 10.73 4.12 7.07
N THR A 18 10.64 3.90 5.77
CA THR A 18 11.02 2.61 5.16
C THR A 18 12.05 2.83 4.07
N ASP A 19 12.89 1.83 3.84
CA ASP A 19 13.84 1.84 2.74
C ASP A 19 13.58 0.69 1.75
N ASN A 20 14.30 0.73 0.63
CA ASN A 20 14.23 -0.31 -0.40
C ASN A 20 15.03 -1.58 -0.05
N PHE A 21 15.66 -1.62 1.13
CA PHE A 21 16.33 -2.80 1.70
C PHE A 21 15.45 -3.55 2.70
N ALA A 22 14.15 -3.24 2.72
CA ALA A 22 13.15 -3.87 3.58
C ALA A 22 13.22 -3.48 5.05
N LYS A 23 13.90 -2.39 5.40
CA LYS A 23 13.94 -1.91 6.77
C LYS A 23 12.84 -0.88 7.05
N ILE A 24 12.37 -0.91 8.28
CA ILE A 24 11.34 -0.01 8.80
C ILE A 24 11.88 0.61 10.09
N TYR A 25 11.75 1.93 10.21
CA TYR A 25 12.24 2.69 11.35
C TYR A 25 11.14 3.59 11.89
N LEU A 26 10.99 3.66 13.20
CA LEU A 26 10.17 4.68 13.85
C LEU A 26 11.07 5.64 14.61
N ILE A 27 10.91 6.92 14.34
CA ILE A 27 11.75 8.00 14.86
C ILE A 27 10.87 8.99 15.61
N ASP A 28 11.27 9.39 16.81
CA ASP A 28 10.65 10.50 17.55
C ASP A 28 11.07 11.83 16.90
N THR A 29 10.10 12.59 16.37
CA THR A 29 10.38 13.85 15.68
C THR A 29 10.78 15.00 16.61
N SER A 30 10.58 14.86 17.92
CA SER A 30 10.94 15.91 18.90
C SER A 30 12.43 15.96 19.20
N ASN A 31 13.11 14.82 19.08
CA ASN A 31 14.52 14.69 19.45
C ASN A 31 15.37 13.89 18.45
N GLY A 32 14.75 13.37 17.35
CA GLY A 32 15.43 12.60 16.31
C GLY A 32 15.86 11.20 16.73
N LYS A 33 15.44 10.71 17.90
CA LYS A 33 15.85 9.37 18.38
C LYS A 33 15.08 8.27 17.72
N LEU A 34 15.78 7.18 17.40
CA LEU A 34 15.18 5.94 16.97
C LEU A 34 14.38 5.32 18.13
N ILE A 35 13.09 5.03 17.88
CA ILE A 35 12.23 4.33 18.85
C ILE A 35 12.36 2.84 18.66
N TRP A 36 12.21 2.36 17.42
CA TRP A 36 12.44 0.97 17.04
C TRP A 36 12.84 0.84 15.56
N GLU A 37 13.47 -0.26 15.20
CA GLU A 37 13.69 -0.71 13.82
C GLU A 37 13.24 -2.16 13.64
N LYS A 38 12.79 -2.48 12.44
CA LYS A 38 12.40 -3.84 12.02
C LYS A 38 12.98 -4.15 10.64
N ASP A 39 13.34 -5.41 10.46
CA ASP A 39 13.70 -5.96 9.15
C ASP A 39 12.52 -6.80 8.63
N HIS A 40 11.83 -6.28 7.61
CA HIS A 40 10.69 -6.97 6.98
C HIS A 40 11.14 -8.07 6.02
N LYS A 41 12.42 -8.08 5.62
CA LYS A 41 13.08 -9.03 4.71
C LYS A 41 12.63 -8.95 3.26
N ILE A 42 11.46 -8.42 2.97
CA ILE A 42 10.91 -8.20 1.62
C ILE A 42 10.73 -6.70 1.41
N SER A 43 11.24 -6.19 0.28
CA SER A 43 11.15 -4.76 -0.06
C SER A 43 9.71 -4.29 -0.07
N LEU A 44 9.45 -3.16 0.58
CA LEU A 44 8.15 -2.50 0.59
C LEU A 44 8.01 -1.66 -0.67
N ILE A 45 6.90 -1.80 -1.41
CA ILE A 45 6.70 -1.17 -2.71
C ILE A 45 5.59 -0.12 -2.73
N SER A 46 4.74 -0.07 -1.69
CA SER A 46 3.66 0.91 -1.61
C SER A 46 4.09 2.21 -0.94
N GLN A 47 3.21 3.21 -1.04
CA GLN A 47 3.15 4.29 -0.06
C GLN A 47 2.92 3.69 1.33
N ILE A 48 3.47 4.34 2.35
CA ILE A 48 3.15 4.02 3.74
C ILE A 48 1.95 4.89 4.14
N LYS A 49 0.96 4.29 4.78
CA LYS A 49 -0.15 5.05 5.39
C LYS A 49 -0.23 4.72 6.87
N VAL A 50 -0.33 5.78 7.68
CA VAL A 50 -0.51 5.69 9.14
C VAL A 50 -1.92 6.12 9.48
N ASP A 51 -2.59 5.37 10.33
CA ASP A 51 -3.91 5.68 10.89
C ASP A 51 -3.93 5.26 12.38
N GLY A 52 -3.98 6.27 13.26
CA GLY A 52 -3.88 6.04 14.70
C GLY A 52 -2.56 5.38 15.10
N ASP A 53 -2.68 4.23 15.71
CA ASP A 53 -1.57 3.39 16.19
C ASP A 53 -1.16 2.28 15.21
N LYS A 54 -1.62 2.36 13.96
CA LYS A 54 -1.35 1.35 12.93
C LYS A 54 -0.73 1.98 11.68
N PHE A 55 -0.02 1.14 10.92
CA PHE A 55 0.42 1.51 9.58
C PHE A 55 0.24 0.36 8.60
N TYR A 56 0.11 0.71 7.32
CA TYR A 56 -0.26 -0.18 6.23
C TYR A 56 0.72 -0.06 5.09
N VAL A 57 1.17 -1.20 4.56
CA VAL A 57 2.13 -1.28 3.45
C VAL A 57 1.91 -2.53 2.60
N LEU A 58 2.29 -2.45 1.33
CA LEU A 58 2.38 -3.59 0.40
C LEU A 58 3.84 -3.91 0.15
N ASP A 59 4.19 -5.19 0.18
CA ASP A 59 5.52 -5.67 -0.17
C ASP A 59 5.63 -6.17 -1.63
N ALA A 60 6.85 -6.49 -2.05
CA ALA A 60 7.15 -6.97 -3.41
C ALA A 60 6.60 -8.37 -3.71
N ASN A 61 6.10 -9.10 -2.72
CA ASN A 61 5.39 -10.37 -2.88
C ASN A 61 3.87 -10.20 -3.02
N ASN A 62 3.37 -8.94 -3.13
CA ASN A 62 1.95 -8.61 -3.09
C ASN A 62 1.26 -9.04 -1.78
N ILE A 63 1.98 -9.00 -0.66
CA ILE A 63 1.42 -9.16 0.66
C ILE A 63 1.15 -7.77 1.23
N PHE A 64 -0.12 -7.46 1.48
CA PHE A 64 -0.53 -6.23 2.13
C PHE A 64 -0.67 -6.47 3.63
N SER A 65 0.02 -5.67 4.43
CA SER A 65 0.13 -5.90 5.87
C SER A 65 -0.23 -4.66 6.68
N CYS A 66 -0.85 -4.90 7.83
CA CYS A 66 -1.06 -3.94 8.89
C CYS A 66 -0.11 -4.25 10.04
N PHE A 67 0.54 -3.22 10.53
CA PHE A 67 1.47 -3.30 11.66
C PHE A 67 1.08 -2.31 12.75
N SER A 68 1.44 -2.63 13.98
CA SER A 68 1.40 -1.72 15.10
C SER A 68 2.48 -0.64 14.97
N LEU A 69 2.11 0.62 15.11
CA LEU A 69 3.06 1.74 15.13
C LEU A 69 3.86 1.76 16.44
N VAL A 70 3.33 1.18 17.53
CA VAL A 70 3.94 1.21 18.85
C VAL A 70 5.21 0.37 18.92
N ASP A 71 5.16 -0.84 18.35
CA ASP A 71 6.22 -1.84 18.48
C ASP A 71 6.65 -2.49 17.15
N GLY A 72 6.01 -2.10 16.02
CA GLY A 72 6.29 -2.62 14.68
C GLY A 72 5.89 -4.07 14.48
N ASN A 73 5.05 -4.66 15.35
CA ASN A 73 4.59 -6.02 15.19
C ASN A 73 3.45 -6.10 14.18
N GLN A 74 3.43 -7.18 13.38
CA GLN A 74 2.36 -7.42 12.42
C GLN A 74 1.06 -7.78 13.13
N ILE A 75 -0.04 -7.12 12.74
CA ILE A 75 -1.39 -7.34 13.28
C ILE A 75 -2.13 -8.33 12.39
N TRP A 76 -2.13 -8.08 11.07
CA TRP A 76 -2.71 -8.96 10.07
C TRP A 76 -2.02 -8.78 8.71
N GLU A 77 -2.23 -9.74 7.82
CA GLU A 77 -1.78 -9.70 6.44
C GLU A 77 -2.84 -10.23 5.48
N PHE A 78 -2.83 -9.71 4.26
CA PHE A 78 -3.64 -10.17 3.14
C PHE A 78 -2.75 -10.49 1.95
N LYS A 79 -2.85 -11.73 1.44
CA LYS A 79 -2.01 -12.21 0.34
C LYS A 79 -2.79 -12.16 -0.98
N THR A 80 -2.21 -11.55 -2.00
CA THR A 80 -2.69 -11.67 -3.38
C THR A 80 -1.68 -12.46 -4.21
N GLU A 81 -2.15 -12.94 -5.36
CA GLU A 81 -1.25 -13.69 -6.25
C GLU A 81 -0.05 -12.86 -6.68
N LYS A 82 1.12 -13.48 -6.66
CA LYS A 82 2.36 -12.89 -7.12
C LYS A 82 2.48 -13.03 -8.64
N LYS A 83 2.86 -11.96 -9.34
CA LYS A 83 3.29 -12.04 -10.74
C LYS A 83 4.77 -12.37 -10.85
N LEU A 84 5.14 -13.04 -11.94
CA LEU A 84 6.56 -13.31 -12.28
C LEU A 84 7.32 -12.02 -12.61
N ILE A 85 6.63 -11.01 -13.12
CA ILE A 85 7.20 -9.70 -13.47
C ILE A 85 6.43 -8.63 -12.70
N ASN A 86 7.11 -7.93 -11.81
CA ASN A 86 6.54 -6.85 -11.01
C ASN A 86 6.85 -5.49 -11.65
N SER A 87 5.86 -4.60 -11.68
CA SER A 87 6.08 -3.19 -11.98
C SER A 87 6.95 -2.57 -10.88
N GLN A 88 7.96 -1.80 -11.25
CA GLN A 88 8.79 -1.04 -10.28
C GLN A 88 8.09 0.23 -9.77
N LYS A 89 6.87 0.52 -10.24
CA LYS A 89 6.13 1.69 -9.77
C LYS A 89 5.67 1.48 -8.33
N GLN A 90 5.81 2.52 -7.54
CA GLN A 90 5.23 2.57 -6.20
C GLN A 90 3.71 2.40 -6.29
N THR A 91 3.15 1.49 -5.49
CA THR A 91 1.71 1.31 -5.36
C THR A 91 1.13 2.30 -4.34
N SER A 92 -0.12 2.67 -4.53
CA SER A 92 -0.81 3.66 -3.73
C SER A 92 -1.72 2.99 -2.70
N VAL A 93 -1.88 3.66 -1.56
CA VAL A 93 -2.77 3.24 -0.46
C VAL A 93 -3.60 4.44 -0.02
N VAL A 94 -4.90 4.26 0.18
CA VAL A 94 -5.80 5.24 0.81
C VAL A 94 -6.59 4.58 1.93
N ILE A 95 -6.96 5.35 2.93
CA ILE A 95 -7.66 4.86 4.13
C ILE A 95 -8.91 5.71 4.34
N ASN A 96 -10.03 5.06 4.62
CA ASN A 96 -11.25 5.70 5.11
C ASN A 96 -11.54 5.29 6.57
N LYS A 97 -12.78 5.48 7.04
CA LYS A 97 -13.15 5.13 8.42
C LYS A 97 -13.06 3.63 8.71
N GLU A 98 -13.45 2.78 7.77
CA GLU A 98 -13.66 1.34 7.96
C GLU A 98 -12.73 0.48 7.11
N SER A 99 -12.25 1.00 5.98
CA SER A 99 -11.46 0.23 5.04
C SER A 99 -10.13 0.87 4.70
N VAL A 100 -9.21 0.04 4.25
CA VAL A 100 -7.99 0.40 3.55
C VAL A 100 -8.07 -0.09 2.12
N ILE A 101 -7.76 0.80 1.16
CA ILE A 101 -7.87 0.51 -0.27
C ILE A 101 -6.50 0.73 -0.90
N PHE A 102 -6.06 -0.22 -1.71
CA PHE A 102 -4.75 -0.15 -2.37
C PHE A 102 -4.78 -0.75 -3.77
N ASN A 103 -3.83 -0.37 -4.59
CA ASN A 103 -3.56 -1.05 -5.85
C ASN A 103 -2.37 -2.00 -5.69
N ASN A 104 -2.46 -3.16 -6.31
CA ASN A 104 -1.38 -4.14 -6.33
C ASN A 104 -0.62 -4.12 -7.66
N THR A 105 0.40 -4.97 -7.78
CA THR A 105 1.23 -5.07 -8.99
C THR A 105 0.50 -5.75 -10.16
N ARG A 106 -0.68 -6.33 -9.94
CA ARG A 106 -1.52 -6.95 -10.98
C ARG A 106 -2.47 -5.95 -11.66
N GLY A 107 -2.54 -4.71 -11.15
CA GLY A 107 -3.50 -3.71 -11.61
C GLY A 107 -4.88 -3.91 -11.00
N GLU A 108 -5.00 -4.60 -9.87
CA GLU A 108 -6.25 -4.74 -9.13
C GLU A 108 -6.33 -3.62 -8.09
N ILE A 109 -7.52 -3.09 -7.86
CA ILE A 109 -7.85 -2.25 -6.72
C ILE A 109 -8.54 -3.14 -5.69
N ILE A 110 -8.06 -3.11 -4.47
CA ILE A 110 -8.48 -4.03 -3.40
C ILE A 110 -8.87 -3.21 -2.18
N SER A 111 -10.03 -3.51 -1.62
CA SER A 111 -10.51 -2.96 -0.35
C SER A 111 -10.54 -4.04 0.72
N LEU A 112 -9.94 -3.74 1.86
CA LEU A 112 -9.95 -4.60 3.04
C LEU A 112 -10.58 -3.86 4.22
N ASP A 113 -11.22 -4.60 5.11
CA ASP A 113 -11.55 -4.11 6.45
C ASP A 113 -10.26 -3.77 7.19
N LYS A 114 -10.13 -2.54 7.67
CA LYS A 114 -8.87 -2.07 8.25
C LYS A 114 -8.57 -2.64 9.63
N LEU A 115 -9.55 -3.24 10.32
CA LEU A 115 -9.37 -3.79 11.65
C LEU A 115 -8.77 -5.21 11.60
N ASN A 116 -9.26 -6.03 10.67
CA ASN A 116 -8.96 -7.46 10.63
C ASN A 116 -8.33 -7.95 9.32
N GLY A 117 -8.27 -7.10 8.27
CA GLY A 117 -7.71 -7.45 6.96
C GLY A 117 -8.62 -8.31 6.08
N ASN A 118 -9.88 -8.49 6.45
CA ASN A 118 -10.83 -9.25 5.63
C ASN A 118 -11.13 -8.51 4.33
N LEU A 119 -11.29 -9.28 3.26
CA LEU A 119 -11.61 -8.75 1.94
C LEU A 119 -13.03 -8.18 1.90
N ASN A 120 -13.17 -6.91 1.50
CA ASN A 120 -14.44 -6.31 1.15
C ASN A 120 -14.76 -6.53 -0.34
N TRP A 121 -13.85 -6.11 -1.22
CA TRP A 121 -13.99 -6.29 -2.68
C TRP A 121 -12.64 -6.20 -3.39
N ILE A 122 -12.60 -6.75 -4.63
CA ILE A 122 -11.50 -6.63 -5.59
C ILE A 122 -12.08 -6.18 -6.92
N THR A 123 -11.50 -5.14 -7.51
CA THR A 123 -11.86 -4.65 -8.84
C THR A 123 -10.65 -4.71 -9.76
N PRO A 124 -10.67 -5.56 -10.79
CA PRO A 124 -9.63 -5.57 -11.81
C PRO A 124 -9.73 -4.31 -12.68
N THR A 125 -8.61 -3.67 -12.98
CA THR A 125 -8.56 -2.48 -13.86
C THR A 125 -8.06 -2.81 -15.27
N ILE A 126 -7.97 -4.11 -15.57
CA ILE A 126 -7.47 -4.65 -16.83
C ILE A 126 -8.50 -5.65 -17.35
N GLU A 127 -8.84 -5.57 -18.64
CA GLU A 127 -9.77 -6.50 -19.27
C GLU A 127 -9.20 -7.93 -19.35
N TYR A 128 -10.08 -8.92 -19.18
CA TYR A 128 -9.73 -10.32 -19.34
C TYR A 128 -9.27 -10.60 -20.79
N GLY A 129 -8.11 -11.23 -20.93
CA GLY A 129 -7.53 -11.57 -22.25
C GLY A 129 -6.24 -10.82 -22.59
N GLU A 130 -5.93 -9.72 -21.91
CA GLU A 130 -4.70 -8.96 -22.09
C GLU A 130 -3.54 -9.41 -21.16
N SER A 131 -3.43 -10.72 -20.90
CA SER A 131 -2.48 -11.25 -19.91
C SER A 131 -1.03 -10.84 -20.15
N PHE A 132 -0.64 -10.62 -21.41
CA PHE A 132 0.72 -10.18 -21.75
C PHE A 132 0.91 -8.67 -21.63
N GLN A 133 -0.16 -7.87 -21.73
CA GLN A 133 -0.07 -6.40 -21.60
C GLN A 133 -0.32 -5.92 -20.16
N SER A 134 -0.80 -6.80 -19.30
CA SER A 134 -1.16 -6.43 -17.92
C SER A 134 0.02 -5.91 -17.07
N PHE A 135 1.26 -6.31 -17.40
CA PHE A 135 2.45 -5.78 -16.72
C PHE A 135 2.81 -4.35 -17.15
N LEU A 136 2.28 -3.89 -18.30
CA LEU A 136 2.49 -2.53 -18.82
C LEU A 136 1.47 -1.53 -18.25
N VAL A 137 0.35 -2.01 -17.68
CA VAL A 137 -0.67 -1.12 -17.11
C VAL A 137 -0.17 -0.56 -15.78
N LYS A 138 -0.16 0.77 -15.70
CA LYS A 138 0.22 1.52 -14.50
C LYS A 138 -0.94 2.39 -14.08
N ASN A 139 -1.47 2.16 -12.89
CA ASN A 139 -2.45 3.05 -12.30
C ASN A 139 -1.75 4.26 -11.68
N SER A 140 -2.43 5.42 -11.70
CA SER A 140 -2.01 6.60 -10.93
C SER A 140 -2.10 6.31 -9.43
N ASP A 141 -1.73 7.28 -8.61
CA ASP A 141 -2.06 7.25 -7.20
C ASP A 141 -3.58 7.27 -7.02
N LEU A 142 -4.04 6.58 -5.99
CA LEU A 142 -5.43 6.59 -5.57
C LEU A 142 -5.73 7.90 -4.84
N VAL A 143 -6.87 8.50 -5.15
CA VAL A 143 -7.38 9.68 -4.45
C VAL A 143 -8.74 9.35 -3.86
N LEU A 144 -8.85 9.43 -2.54
CA LEU A 144 -10.11 9.24 -1.84
C LEU A 144 -10.81 10.58 -1.65
N ASN A 145 -12.08 10.66 -2.05
CA ASN A 145 -12.94 11.79 -1.76
C ASN A 145 -14.33 11.29 -1.37
N LYS A 146 -14.73 11.54 -0.12
CA LYS A 146 -15.98 11.04 0.47
C LYS A 146 -16.08 9.51 0.31
N ASN A 147 -17.04 9.05 -0.48
CA ASN A 147 -17.31 7.63 -0.72
C ASN A 147 -16.77 7.12 -2.06
N SER A 148 -15.90 7.86 -2.73
CA SER A 148 -15.37 7.45 -4.03
C SER A 148 -13.85 7.47 -4.04
N VAL A 149 -13.27 6.46 -4.68
CA VAL A 149 -11.84 6.36 -4.99
C VAL A 149 -11.63 6.65 -6.47
N TYR A 150 -10.79 7.62 -6.76
CA TYR A 150 -10.47 8.07 -8.10
C TYR A 150 -9.05 7.68 -8.48
N PHE A 151 -8.87 7.25 -9.70
CA PHE A 151 -7.55 7.00 -10.28
C PHE A 151 -7.63 6.97 -11.82
N SER A 152 -6.49 7.01 -12.47
CA SER A 152 -6.36 6.82 -13.92
C SER A 152 -5.34 5.73 -14.22
N ASN A 153 -5.39 5.19 -15.43
CA ASN A 153 -4.35 4.30 -15.92
C ASN A 153 -3.58 4.93 -17.11
N ASN A 154 -2.48 4.30 -17.51
CA ASN A 154 -1.67 4.74 -18.64
C ASN A 154 -2.29 4.41 -20.03
N LYS A 155 -3.50 3.87 -20.07
CA LYS A 155 -4.33 3.69 -21.27
C LYS A 155 -5.36 4.84 -21.44
N ASN A 156 -5.16 5.96 -20.74
CA ASN A 156 -6.04 7.14 -20.75
C ASN A 156 -7.47 6.88 -20.22
N SER A 157 -7.65 5.85 -19.41
CA SER A 157 -8.91 5.60 -18.73
C SER A 157 -8.90 6.26 -17.34
N PHE A 158 -10.03 6.86 -16.97
CA PHE A 158 -10.26 7.42 -15.65
C PHE A 158 -11.35 6.60 -14.94
N PHE A 159 -11.12 6.29 -13.68
CA PHE A 159 -11.99 5.44 -12.88
C PHE A 159 -12.49 6.17 -11.65
N SER A 160 -13.75 5.91 -11.31
CA SER A 160 -14.36 6.27 -10.03
C SER A 160 -15.03 5.04 -9.47
N LEU A 161 -14.60 4.56 -8.31
CA LEU A 161 -15.16 3.39 -7.63
C LEU A 161 -15.82 3.84 -6.33
N ASP A 162 -17.01 3.31 -6.05
CA ASP A 162 -17.61 3.46 -4.72
C ASP A 162 -16.79 2.68 -3.69
N VAL A 163 -16.52 3.30 -2.53
CA VAL A 163 -15.67 2.74 -1.48
C VAL A 163 -16.22 1.43 -0.90
N ASN A 164 -17.55 1.29 -0.84
CA ASN A 164 -18.20 0.13 -0.24
C ASN A 164 -18.45 -0.99 -1.25
N LEU A 165 -18.70 -0.62 -2.51
CA LEU A 165 -19.14 -1.56 -3.53
C LEU A 165 -18.03 -1.95 -4.52
N GLY A 166 -17.03 -1.07 -4.75
CA GLY A 166 -15.90 -1.34 -5.65
C GLY A 166 -16.23 -1.19 -7.14
N PHE A 167 -17.33 -0.52 -7.51
CA PHE A 167 -17.71 -0.25 -8.90
C PHE A 167 -18.38 1.09 -9.06
#